data_f6cbc3f06b61fe0893d0cb70e3b8e73b
#
_entry.id   f6cbc3f06b61fe0893d0cb70e3b8e73b
#
_cell.length_a   1.000
_cell.length_b   1.000
_cell.length_c   1.000
_cell.angle_alpha   90.00
_cell.angle_beta   90.00
_cell.angle_gamma   90.00
#
_symmetry.space_group_name_H-M   'P 1'
#
loop_
_entity.id
_entity.type
_entity.pdbx_description
1 polymer ?
#
loop_
_entity_poly.entity_id
_entity_poly.type
_entity_poly.pdbx_seq_one_letter_code
_entity_poly.pdbx_strand_id
1 'polypeptide(L)'
;MTWLDLPADHPYGIHNLPYGVFSTPGTEPRVGVRVGDHVLDVGACAQQAGMESGAVWLAPSLNAFLAEGRQAWSAARAWLVEQLTNEVHRECVEANLVSVDEVTMHLPVEVADYVDFYASEHHATNVGRIFRPDSEPLTPNWKHLPIGYHGRSGTIVVSGTDVVRPSGQRKPPTEPVPVFGPSVRLDIEAELGFVVGAATRLGEPVALADADEHLFGVVLLNDWSARDLQAWEYVPLGPFLGKSFATSISPWVVTTDALQAARVPLPGQDPEPLPYLHDQPTDDGAGTAYGLDVHVEVDWNGTVVSRPEFRDMYWSPAPSWVGSSCRYGSGSGS
;
A
#
# COMPACT_ATOMS: atom_id res chain seq x y z
N MET A 1 -8.01 -5.93 28.12
CA MET A 1 -8.90 -7.03 27.63
C MET A 1 -10.07 -6.37 26.95
N THR A 2 -10.54 -6.93 25.86
CA THR A 2 -11.76 -6.45 25.18
C THR A 2 -12.96 -7.29 25.64
N TRP A 3 -14.15 -6.72 25.62
CA TRP A 3 -15.40 -7.43 25.81
C TRP A 3 -15.82 -8.24 24.55
N LEU A 4 -15.14 -7.99 23.42
CA LEU A 4 -15.28 -8.81 22.22
C LEU A 4 -14.74 -10.21 22.48
N ASP A 5 -15.51 -11.23 22.14
CA ASP A 5 -15.11 -12.63 22.24
C ASP A 5 -14.19 -13.02 21.08
N LEU A 6 -12.99 -12.44 21.07
CA LEU A 6 -11.94 -12.68 20.06
C LEU A 6 -10.69 -13.23 20.75
N PRO A 7 -10.02 -14.22 20.14
CA PRO A 7 -8.67 -14.62 20.55
C PRO A 7 -7.72 -13.43 20.61
N ALA A 8 -6.81 -13.41 21.57
CA ALA A 8 -5.88 -12.30 21.76
C ALA A 8 -4.95 -12.08 20.54
N ASP A 9 -4.70 -13.14 19.77
CA ASP A 9 -3.88 -13.17 18.56
C ASP A 9 -4.71 -13.14 17.27
N HIS A 10 -6.00 -12.82 17.37
CA HIS A 10 -6.85 -12.72 16.17
C HIS A 10 -6.31 -11.67 15.20
N PRO A 11 -6.14 -11.99 13.90
CA PRO A 11 -5.53 -11.07 12.92
C PRO A 11 -6.30 -9.75 12.76
N TYR A 12 -7.59 -9.74 13.04
CA TYR A 12 -8.45 -8.56 13.06
C TYR A 12 -8.90 -8.20 14.48
N GLY A 13 -8.02 -8.39 15.47
CA GLY A 13 -8.23 -7.96 16.84
C GLY A 13 -7.95 -6.47 17.04
N ILE A 14 -8.06 -5.99 18.29
CA ILE A 14 -7.88 -4.57 18.67
C ILE A 14 -6.49 -4.01 18.34
N HIS A 15 -5.50 -4.88 18.15
CA HIS A 15 -4.14 -4.46 17.80
C HIS A 15 -4.01 -4.07 16.34
N ASN A 16 -4.86 -4.58 15.44
CA ASN A 16 -4.85 -4.27 14.01
C ASN A 16 -5.83 -3.15 13.68
N LEU A 17 -7.14 -3.40 13.70
CA LEU A 17 -8.21 -2.45 13.35
C LEU A 17 -8.02 -1.80 11.98
N PRO A 18 -7.95 -2.57 10.89
CA PRO A 18 -7.76 -2.00 9.58
C PRO A 18 -9.01 -1.26 9.10
N TYR A 19 -8.79 -0.12 8.44
CA TYR A 19 -9.85 0.70 7.85
C TYR A 19 -10.20 0.22 6.45
N GLY A 20 -11.47 0.38 6.09
CA GLY A 20 -11.95 0.10 4.73
C GLY A 20 -13.19 0.93 4.41
N VAL A 21 -13.69 0.77 3.19
CA VAL A 21 -14.95 1.36 2.74
C VAL A 21 -15.90 0.24 2.37
N PHE A 22 -17.09 0.26 2.92
CA PHE A 22 -18.09 -0.78 2.74
C PHE A 22 -19.48 -0.20 2.50
N SER A 23 -20.34 -1.00 1.90
CA SER A 23 -21.79 -0.77 1.84
C SER A 23 -22.55 -2.05 2.18
N THR A 24 -23.80 -1.89 2.58
CA THR A 24 -24.78 -2.97 2.71
C THR A 24 -25.87 -2.80 1.65
N PRO A 25 -26.68 -3.79 1.35
CA PRO A 25 -27.76 -3.64 0.37
C PRO A 25 -28.63 -2.40 0.61
N GLY A 26 -28.68 -1.50 -0.35
CA GLY A 26 -29.47 -0.26 -0.28
C GLY A 26 -28.83 0.89 0.46
N THR A 27 -27.55 0.81 0.85
CA THR A 27 -26.81 1.91 1.47
C THR A 27 -25.66 2.40 0.59
N GLU A 28 -25.30 3.68 0.77
CA GLU A 28 -24.11 4.25 0.14
C GLU A 28 -22.83 3.74 0.81
N PRO A 29 -21.70 3.70 0.06
CA PRO A 29 -20.38 3.38 0.61
C PRO A 29 -19.99 4.36 1.74
N ARG A 30 -19.36 3.83 2.80
CA ARG A 30 -18.92 4.59 3.96
C ARG A 30 -17.77 3.90 4.69
N VAL A 31 -17.09 4.62 5.57
CA VAL A 31 -15.93 4.10 6.28
C VAL A 31 -16.33 3.09 7.35
N GLY A 32 -15.63 1.96 7.37
CA GLY A 32 -15.72 0.94 8.39
C GLY A 32 -14.34 0.49 8.89
N VAL A 33 -14.34 -0.15 10.05
CA VAL A 33 -13.15 -0.79 10.62
C VAL A 33 -13.45 -2.26 10.85
N ARG A 34 -12.55 -3.14 10.41
CA ARG A 34 -12.71 -4.58 10.61
C ARG A 34 -12.35 -4.99 12.02
N VAL A 35 -13.25 -5.74 12.65
CA VAL A 35 -13.08 -6.31 13.99
C VAL A 35 -13.56 -7.77 13.97
N GLY A 36 -12.64 -8.71 14.02
CA GLY A 36 -12.96 -10.13 13.84
C GLY A 36 -13.62 -10.38 12.48
N ASP A 37 -14.80 -11.04 12.52
CA ASP A 37 -15.62 -11.32 11.33
C ASP A 37 -16.70 -10.26 11.08
N HIS A 38 -16.51 -9.05 11.64
CA HIS A 38 -17.45 -7.95 11.50
C HIS A 38 -16.75 -6.70 10.98
N VAL A 39 -17.55 -5.80 10.44
CA VAL A 39 -17.20 -4.41 10.11
C VAL A 39 -17.95 -3.51 11.08
N LEU A 40 -17.24 -2.68 11.82
CA LEU A 40 -17.84 -1.61 12.61
C LEU A 40 -18.14 -0.43 11.68
N ASP A 41 -19.42 -0.03 11.63
CA ASP A 41 -19.83 1.22 11.00
C ASP A 41 -19.37 2.39 11.89
N VAL A 42 -18.22 2.98 11.53
CA VAL A 42 -17.59 4.02 12.33
C VAL A 42 -18.44 5.27 12.39
N GLY A 43 -19.10 5.61 11.26
CA GLY A 43 -19.97 6.79 11.18
C GLY A 43 -21.19 6.68 12.08
N ALA A 44 -21.89 5.54 12.03
CA ALA A 44 -23.05 5.29 12.87
C ALA A 44 -22.68 5.24 14.37
N CYS A 45 -21.56 4.58 14.71
CA CYS A 45 -21.06 4.52 16.07
C CYS A 45 -20.66 5.91 16.60
N ALA A 46 -19.94 6.71 15.81
CA ALA A 46 -19.54 8.06 16.17
C ALA A 46 -20.73 8.99 16.38
N GLN A 47 -21.74 8.91 15.51
CA GLN A 47 -22.99 9.68 15.64
C GLN A 47 -23.73 9.32 16.92
N GLN A 48 -23.87 8.03 17.23
CA GLN A 48 -24.52 7.57 18.45
C GLN A 48 -23.74 7.96 19.71
N ALA A 49 -22.40 8.04 19.63
CA ALA A 49 -21.54 8.54 20.68
C ALA A 49 -21.52 10.07 20.82
N GLY A 50 -22.23 10.81 19.97
CA GLY A 50 -22.33 12.27 20.00
C GLY A 50 -21.09 13.01 19.49
N MET A 51 -20.27 12.38 18.62
CA MET A 51 -19.11 13.03 18.01
C MET A 51 -19.54 13.98 16.87
N GLU A 52 -19.09 15.22 16.91
CA GLU A 52 -19.39 16.22 15.87
C GLU A 52 -18.68 15.97 14.53
N SER A 53 -17.56 15.24 14.53
CA SER A 53 -16.72 14.95 13.35
C SER A 53 -17.24 13.84 12.44
N GLY A 54 -18.53 13.46 12.54
CA GLY A 54 -19.10 12.30 11.86
C GLY A 54 -19.08 12.31 10.33
N ALA A 55 -18.92 13.47 9.68
CA ALA A 55 -19.02 13.58 8.22
C ALA A 55 -17.92 12.83 7.46
N VAL A 56 -16.69 12.77 7.98
CA VAL A 56 -15.57 12.07 7.33
C VAL A 56 -15.79 10.56 7.28
N TRP A 57 -16.54 10.01 8.23
CA TRP A 57 -16.86 8.58 8.30
C TRP A 57 -17.98 8.15 7.36
N LEU A 58 -18.79 9.11 6.88
CA LEU A 58 -19.86 8.88 5.91
C LEU A 58 -19.37 9.06 4.46
N ALA A 59 -18.10 9.43 4.27
CA ALA A 59 -17.50 9.58 2.95
C ALA A 59 -17.35 8.22 2.23
N PRO A 60 -17.47 8.20 0.88
CA PRO A 60 -17.33 6.99 0.09
C PRO A 60 -15.87 6.57 -0.12
N SER A 61 -14.92 7.24 0.53
CA SER A 61 -13.49 6.92 0.54
C SER A 61 -12.85 7.42 1.84
N LEU A 62 -11.66 6.91 2.16
CA LEU A 62 -10.86 7.39 3.29
C LEU A 62 -10.25 8.78 3.06
N ASN A 63 -10.29 9.34 1.85
CA ASN A 63 -9.58 10.57 1.49
C ASN A 63 -9.90 11.75 2.41
N ALA A 64 -11.16 11.93 2.81
CA ALA A 64 -11.55 12.98 3.74
C ALA A 64 -10.90 12.80 5.12
N PHE A 65 -10.88 11.57 5.64
CA PHE A 65 -10.22 11.23 6.91
C PHE A 65 -8.70 11.37 6.82
N LEU A 66 -8.11 10.94 5.70
CA LEU A 66 -6.68 11.07 5.47
C LEU A 66 -6.23 12.54 5.49
N ALA A 67 -7.03 13.44 4.93
CA ALA A 67 -6.75 14.87 4.90
C ALA A 67 -6.72 15.55 6.30
N GLU A 68 -7.30 14.91 7.33
CA GLU A 68 -7.23 15.41 8.71
C GLU A 68 -5.83 15.27 9.33
N GLY A 69 -4.96 14.42 8.77
CA GLY A 69 -3.56 14.27 9.14
C GLY A 69 -3.29 13.38 10.35
N ARG A 70 -2.01 13.20 10.64
CA ARG A 70 -1.46 12.21 11.59
C ARG A 70 -2.09 12.25 12.97
N GLN A 71 -2.28 13.45 13.54
CA GLN A 71 -2.88 13.61 14.87
C GLN A 71 -4.31 13.08 14.92
N ALA A 72 -5.10 13.34 13.89
CA ALA A 72 -6.48 12.85 13.79
C ALA A 72 -6.51 11.32 13.63
N TRP A 73 -5.59 10.75 12.86
CA TRP A 73 -5.50 9.29 12.68
C TRP A 73 -5.21 8.57 14.00
N SER A 74 -4.23 9.05 14.76
CA SER A 74 -3.89 8.47 16.07
C SER A 74 -5.01 8.66 17.08
N ALA A 75 -5.68 9.81 17.09
CA ALA A 75 -6.84 10.06 17.95
C ALA A 75 -8.02 9.14 17.62
N ALA A 76 -8.30 8.94 16.33
CA ALA A 76 -9.36 8.02 15.89
C ALA A 76 -9.07 6.58 16.29
N ARG A 77 -7.82 6.12 16.14
CA ARG A 77 -7.41 4.80 16.60
C ARG A 77 -7.57 4.63 18.11
N ALA A 78 -7.13 5.62 18.89
CA ALA A 78 -7.29 5.59 20.35
C ALA A 78 -8.77 5.53 20.75
N TRP A 79 -9.62 6.32 20.09
CA TRP A 79 -11.07 6.30 20.28
C TRP A 79 -11.66 4.91 19.94
N LEU A 80 -11.31 4.31 18.81
CA LEU A 80 -11.77 2.97 18.43
C LEU A 80 -11.36 1.91 19.46
N VAL A 81 -10.12 1.95 19.94
CA VAL A 81 -9.65 1.03 21.00
C VAL A 81 -10.49 1.21 22.26
N GLU A 82 -10.79 2.44 22.67
CA GLU A 82 -11.65 2.72 23.83
C GLU A 82 -13.06 2.17 23.63
N GLN A 83 -13.67 2.40 22.45
CA GLN A 83 -15.01 1.84 22.14
C GLN A 83 -15.03 0.31 22.25
N LEU A 84 -13.97 -0.36 21.79
CA LEU A 84 -13.89 -1.81 21.71
C LEU A 84 -13.40 -2.49 22.99
N THR A 85 -12.91 -1.73 23.98
CA THR A 85 -12.37 -2.29 25.21
C THR A 85 -13.16 -1.91 26.46
N ASN A 86 -13.83 -0.77 26.46
CA ASN A 86 -14.64 -0.32 27.58
C ASN A 86 -16.09 -0.83 27.46
N GLU A 87 -16.51 -1.64 28.44
CA GLU A 87 -17.84 -2.28 28.47
C GLU A 87 -19.00 -1.27 28.37
N VAL A 88 -18.80 -0.03 28.78
CA VAL A 88 -19.83 1.02 28.72
C VAL A 88 -20.26 1.35 27.27
N HIS A 89 -19.41 1.07 26.30
CA HIS A 89 -19.67 1.31 24.88
C HIS A 89 -20.23 0.09 24.14
N ARG A 90 -20.30 -1.06 24.80
CA ARG A 90 -20.66 -2.34 24.19
C ARG A 90 -21.97 -2.29 23.40
N GLU A 91 -23.04 -1.76 24.00
CA GLU A 91 -24.36 -1.67 23.35
C GLU A 91 -24.30 -0.86 22.06
N CYS A 92 -23.59 0.29 22.08
CA CYS A 92 -23.38 1.13 20.93
C CYS A 92 -22.61 0.41 19.83
N VAL A 93 -21.52 -0.25 20.18
CA VAL A 93 -20.68 -0.94 19.20
C VAL A 93 -21.40 -2.15 18.60
N GLU A 94 -22.02 -3.03 19.44
CA GLU A 94 -22.76 -4.20 18.97
C GLU A 94 -23.91 -3.83 18.01
N ALA A 95 -24.58 -2.70 18.24
CA ALA A 95 -25.65 -2.22 17.36
C ALA A 95 -25.14 -1.76 15.98
N ASN A 96 -23.85 -1.47 15.85
CA ASN A 96 -23.21 -0.97 14.63
C ASN A 96 -22.18 -1.95 14.02
N LEU A 97 -22.15 -3.20 14.49
CA LEU A 97 -21.38 -4.28 13.86
C LEU A 97 -22.20 -4.96 12.76
N VAL A 98 -21.60 -5.10 11.59
CA VAL A 98 -22.19 -5.80 10.43
C VAL A 98 -21.27 -6.98 10.08
N SER A 99 -21.84 -8.16 9.79
CA SER A 99 -21.04 -9.31 9.35
C SER A 99 -20.28 -8.99 8.06
N VAL A 100 -19.04 -9.44 7.93
CA VAL A 100 -18.27 -9.29 6.69
C VAL A 100 -18.92 -9.96 5.50
N ASP A 101 -19.74 -10.98 5.73
CA ASP A 101 -20.48 -11.71 4.68
C ASP A 101 -21.68 -10.92 4.14
N GLU A 102 -22.11 -9.87 4.85
CA GLU A 102 -23.26 -9.03 4.48
C GLU A 102 -22.85 -7.70 3.85
N VAL A 103 -21.54 -7.45 3.69
CA VAL A 103 -21.04 -6.19 3.14
C VAL A 103 -20.44 -6.37 1.75
N THR A 104 -20.51 -5.30 0.96
CA THR A 104 -19.72 -5.13 -0.25
C THR A 104 -18.56 -4.19 0.06
N MET A 105 -17.33 -4.65 -0.16
CA MET A 105 -16.14 -3.82 0.02
C MET A 105 -15.84 -3.04 -1.25
N HIS A 106 -15.35 -1.80 -1.07
CA HIS A 106 -14.97 -0.88 -2.12
C HIS A 106 -13.48 -0.53 -2.05
N LEU A 107 -12.96 0.20 -3.06
CA LEU A 107 -11.63 0.78 -2.94
C LEU A 107 -11.57 1.67 -1.70
N PRO A 108 -10.58 1.50 -0.82
CA PRO A 108 -10.51 2.29 0.41
C PRO A 108 -10.17 3.76 0.16
N VAL A 109 -9.49 4.07 -0.95
CA VAL A 109 -9.03 5.41 -1.32
C VAL A 109 -9.31 5.69 -2.79
N GLU A 110 -9.56 6.96 -3.11
CA GLU A 110 -9.49 7.47 -4.48
C GLU A 110 -8.03 7.77 -4.79
N VAL A 111 -7.42 6.96 -5.67
CA VAL A 111 -6.00 7.04 -5.97
C VAL A 111 -5.76 8.11 -7.03
N ALA A 112 -5.22 9.26 -6.60
CA ALA A 112 -4.88 10.38 -7.49
C ALA A 112 -3.60 10.11 -8.27
N ASP A 113 -2.61 9.49 -7.63
CA ASP A 113 -1.32 9.13 -8.23
C ASP A 113 -0.81 7.82 -7.63
N TYR A 114 0.04 7.13 -8.38
CA TYR A 114 0.62 5.86 -8.00
C TYR A 114 2.06 5.79 -8.50
N VAL A 115 2.99 5.54 -7.58
CA VAL A 115 4.40 5.35 -7.90
C VAL A 115 4.80 3.94 -7.48
N ASP A 116 5.26 3.16 -8.46
CA ASP A 116 5.81 1.84 -8.25
C ASP A 116 7.32 1.94 -8.05
N PHE A 117 7.81 1.40 -6.92
CA PHE A 117 9.21 1.43 -6.53
C PHE A 117 9.86 0.07 -6.69
N TYR A 118 11.00 0.08 -7.36
CA TYR A 118 11.88 -1.07 -7.57
C TYR A 118 12.79 -1.31 -6.34
N ALA A 119 12.17 -1.56 -5.16
CA ALA A 119 12.82 -1.42 -3.84
C ALA A 119 13.56 -2.67 -3.33
N SER A 120 13.27 -3.86 -3.88
CA SER A 120 13.89 -5.13 -3.48
C SER A 120 15.13 -5.45 -4.30
N GLU A 121 16.31 -5.60 -3.65
CA GLU A 121 17.55 -6.00 -4.34
C GLU A 121 17.44 -7.39 -4.97
N HIS A 122 16.77 -8.32 -4.30
CA HIS A 122 16.54 -9.68 -4.82
C HIS A 122 15.70 -9.64 -6.10
N HIS A 123 14.58 -8.93 -6.07
CA HIS A 123 13.71 -8.78 -7.24
C HIS A 123 14.43 -8.07 -8.37
N ALA A 124 15.06 -6.92 -8.10
CA ALA A 124 15.81 -6.13 -9.09
C ALA A 124 16.93 -6.93 -9.76
N THR A 125 17.66 -7.72 -8.99
CA THR A 125 18.72 -8.60 -9.50
C THR A 125 18.16 -9.70 -10.40
N ASN A 126 17.06 -10.35 -9.99
CA ASN A 126 16.45 -11.42 -10.79
C ASN A 126 15.88 -10.90 -12.10
N VAL A 127 15.15 -9.81 -12.07
CA VAL A 127 14.62 -9.15 -13.28
C VAL A 127 15.77 -8.68 -14.18
N GLY A 128 16.83 -8.12 -13.61
CA GLY A 128 18.02 -7.73 -14.36
C GLY A 128 18.65 -8.90 -15.09
N ARG A 129 18.83 -10.05 -14.45
CA ARG A 129 19.36 -11.27 -15.08
C ARG A 129 18.47 -11.78 -16.22
N ILE A 130 17.15 -11.66 -16.07
CA ILE A 130 16.18 -12.13 -17.09
C ILE A 130 16.16 -11.20 -18.30
N PHE A 131 16.10 -9.87 -18.07
CA PHE A 131 15.91 -8.89 -19.14
C PHE A 131 17.22 -8.38 -19.76
N ARG A 132 18.35 -8.50 -19.04
CA ARG A 132 19.67 -8.00 -19.43
C ARG A 132 20.76 -9.04 -19.13
N PRO A 133 20.70 -10.26 -19.71
CA PRO A 133 21.60 -11.36 -19.36
C PRO A 133 23.09 -11.06 -19.64
N ASP A 134 23.38 -10.13 -20.55
CA ASP A 134 24.74 -9.77 -20.96
C ASP A 134 25.28 -8.50 -20.24
N SER A 135 24.61 -8.05 -19.19
CA SER A 135 24.96 -6.83 -18.44
C SER A 135 24.93 -7.09 -16.94
N GLU A 136 25.47 -6.14 -16.15
CA GLU A 136 25.28 -6.18 -14.70
C GLU A 136 23.79 -6.18 -14.37
N PRO A 137 23.34 -7.01 -13.44
CA PRO A 137 21.91 -7.14 -13.11
C PRO A 137 21.28 -5.84 -12.62
N LEU A 138 21.99 -5.12 -11.75
CA LEU A 138 21.56 -3.83 -11.22
C LEU A 138 22.13 -2.69 -12.07
N THR A 139 21.31 -1.69 -12.31
CA THR A 139 21.77 -0.45 -12.95
C THR A 139 22.65 0.36 -11.98
N PRO A 140 23.61 1.18 -12.47
CA PRO A 140 24.57 1.89 -11.61
C PRO A 140 23.92 2.80 -10.55
N ASN A 141 22.71 3.30 -10.81
CA ASN A 141 21.98 4.20 -9.92
C ASN A 141 21.11 3.46 -8.88
N TRP A 142 20.91 2.15 -9.01
CA TRP A 142 19.94 1.41 -8.20
C TRP A 142 20.23 1.47 -6.69
N LYS A 143 21.51 1.38 -6.30
CA LYS A 143 21.95 1.47 -4.91
C LYS A 143 22.12 2.91 -4.38
N HIS A 144 21.89 3.91 -5.20
CA HIS A 144 22.10 5.33 -4.83
C HIS A 144 20.81 6.11 -4.62
N LEU A 145 19.70 5.64 -5.18
CA LEU A 145 18.39 6.27 -5.02
C LEU A 145 17.28 5.23 -5.22
N PRO A 146 16.14 5.37 -4.56
CA PRO A 146 14.97 4.56 -4.85
C PRO A 146 14.49 4.85 -6.27
N ILE A 147 14.50 3.82 -7.11
CA ILE A 147 14.03 3.93 -8.50
C ILE A 147 12.56 3.58 -8.53
N GLY A 148 11.75 4.43 -9.14
CA GLY A 148 10.33 4.20 -9.33
C GLY A 148 9.83 4.82 -10.64
N TYR A 149 8.63 4.47 -11.02
CA TYR A 149 7.91 5.07 -12.15
C TYR A 149 6.46 5.34 -11.78
N HIS A 150 5.82 6.28 -12.46
CA HIS A 150 4.39 6.54 -12.27
C HIS A 150 3.58 5.43 -12.93
N GLY A 151 2.90 4.64 -12.08
CA GLY A 151 1.98 3.61 -12.52
C GLY A 151 0.63 4.18 -12.96
N ARG A 152 -0.26 3.32 -13.41
CA ARG A 152 -1.59 3.71 -13.85
C ARG A 152 -2.59 3.69 -12.68
N SER A 153 -2.81 4.85 -12.03
CA SER A 153 -3.78 4.98 -10.94
C SER A 153 -5.22 4.63 -11.36
N GLY A 154 -5.58 4.94 -12.60
CA GLY A 154 -6.94 4.72 -13.12
C GLY A 154 -7.33 3.26 -13.37
N THR A 155 -6.43 2.30 -13.18
CA THR A 155 -6.70 0.85 -13.31
C THR A 155 -6.43 0.09 -12.01
N ILE A 156 -6.36 0.79 -10.89
CA ILE A 156 -6.35 0.17 -9.57
C ILE A 156 -7.77 -0.29 -9.25
N VAL A 157 -7.90 -1.56 -8.86
CA VAL A 157 -9.17 -2.21 -8.56
C VAL A 157 -9.12 -2.88 -7.18
N VAL A 158 -10.27 -3.02 -6.54
CA VAL A 158 -10.37 -3.75 -5.28
C VAL A 158 -10.20 -5.26 -5.51
N SER A 159 -9.59 -5.95 -4.54
CA SER A 159 -9.50 -7.41 -4.53
C SER A 159 -10.85 -8.08 -4.75
N GLY A 160 -10.88 -9.13 -5.56
CA GLY A 160 -12.10 -9.83 -5.99
C GLY A 160 -12.64 -9.33 -7.34
N THR A 161 -12.11 -8.22 -7.88
CA THR A 161 -12.43 -7.77 -9.25
C THR A 161 -11.72 -8.66 -10.27
N ASP A 162 -12.47 -9.13 -11.27
CA ASP A 162 -11.92 -9.91 -12.37
C ASP A 162 -10.95 -9.08 -13.22
N VAL A 163 -9.78 -9.66 -13.51
CA VAL A 163 -8.75 -9.00 -14.31
C VAL A 163 -8.73 -9.59 -15.73
N VAL A 164 -8.99 -8.73 -16.70
CA VAL A 164 -9.00 -9.12 -18.10
C VAL A 164 -7.57 -9.17 -18.65
N ARG A 165 -7.20 -10.31 -19.25
CA ARG A 165 -5.89 -10.48 -19.88
C ARG A 165 -5.69 -9.44 -20.98
N PRO A 166 -4.62 -8.62 -20.94
CA PRO A 166 -4.39 -7.55 -21.91
C PRO A 166 -3.95 -8.12 -23.26
N SER A 167 -4.24 -7.37 -24.31
CA SER A 167 -3.71 -7.61 -25.65
C SER A 167 -2.86 -6.43 -26.10
N GLY A 168 -1.73 -6.72 -26.73
CA GLY A 168 -0.77 -5.70 -27.16
C GLY A 168 0.28 -6.26 -28.12
N GLN A 169 1.26 -5.45 -28.45
CA GLN A 169 2.42 -5.89 -29.21
C GLN A 169 3.39 -6.68 -28.30
N ARG A 170 3.87 -7.80 -28.80
CA ARG A 170 4.94 -8.60 -28.20
C ARG A 170 5.91 -9.03 -29.30
N LYS A 171 7.18 -9.18 -28.93
CA LYS A 171 8.23 -9.56 -29.89
C LYS A 171 8.87 -10.86 -29.43
N PRO A 172 8.33 -12.03 -29.83
CA PRO A 172 8.97 -13.32 -29.58
C PRO A 172 10.38 -13.35 -30.22
N PRO A 173 11.36 -14.02 -29.59
CA PRO A 173 12.72 -14.10 -30.12
C PRO A 173 12.78 -14.70 -31.54
N THR A 174 11.87 -15.60 -31.86
CA THR A 174 11.80 -16.30 -33.15
C THR A 174 11.15 -15.49 -34.29
N GLU A 175 10.47 -14.39 -33.94
CA GLU A 175 9.77 -13.59 -34.94
C GLU A 175 10.61 -12.42 -35.42
N PRO A 176 10.66 -12.13 -36.73
CA PRO A 176 11.41 -10.99 -37.27
C PRO A 176 10.79 -9.64 -36.90
N VAL A 177 9.48 -9.58 -36.70
CA VAL A 177 8.67 -8.39 -36.38
C VAL A 177 7.76 -8.66 -35.18
N PRO A 178 7.29 -7.61 -34.46
CA PRO A 178 6.33 -7.81 -33.40
C PRO A 178 5.00 -8.35 -33.92
N VAL A 179 4.30 -9.08 -33.06
CA VAL A 179 2.96 -9.61 -33.30
C VAL A 179 1.98 -9.00 -32.31
N PHE A 180 0.74 -8.77 -32.72
CA PHE A 180 -0.31 -8.29 -31.84
C PHE A 180 -1.18 -9.46 -31.36
N GLY A 181 -1.57 -9.44 -30.08
CA GLY A 181 -2.46 -10.45 -29.50
C GLY A 181 -2.48 -10.42 -27.98
N PRO A 182 -3.21 -11.34 -27.35
CA PRO A 182 -3.24 -11.45 -25.90
C PRO A 182 -1.87 -11.81 -25.35
N SER A 183 -1.56 -11.30 -24.15
CA SER A 183 -0.36 -11.68 -23.42
C SER A 183 -0.33 -13.21 -23.19
N VAL A 184 0.82 -13.81 -23.42
CA VAL A 184 1.08 -15.24 -23.17
C VAL A 184 1.93 -15.48 -21.94
N ARG A 185 2.39 -14.39 -21.26
CA ARG A 185 3.21 -14.44 -20.05
C ARG A 185 2.65 -13.47 -19.01
N LEU A 186 1.47 -13.82 -18.49
CA LEU A 186 0.88 -13.10 -17.37
C LEU A 186 1.55 -13.54 -16.07
N ASP A 187 1.92 -12.58 -15.24
CA ASP A 187 2.62 -12.76 -13.98
C ASP A 187 1.97 -11.90 -12.90
N ILE A 188 2.31 -12.16 -11.64
CA ILE A 188 1.87 -11.42 -10.46
C ILE A 188 3.10 -10.89 -9.71
N GLU A 189 2.94 -9.77 -9.05
CA GLU A 189 3.91 -9.24 -8.09
C GLU A 189 3.19 -9.00 -6.75
N ALA A 190 3.65 -9.71 -5.71
CA ALA A 190 3.11 -9.57 -4.37
C ALA A 190 3.83 -8.44 -3.65
N GLU A 191 3.10 -7.38 -3.36
CA GLU A 191 3.64 -6.11 -2.88
C GLU A 191 2.91 -5.56 -1.66
N LEU A 192 3.52 -4.56 -1.03
CA LEU A 192 2.89 -3.68 -0.06
C LEU A 192 2.70 -2.30 -0.69
N GLY A 193 1.45 -1.85 -0.76
CA GLY A 193 1.10 -0.50 -1.16
C GLY A 193 1.02 0.43 0.05
N PHE A 194 1.81 1.51 0.07
CA PHE A 194 1.78 2.50 1.15
C PHE A 194 0.83 3.64 0.81
N VAL A 195 -0.12 3.90 1.69
CA VAL A 195 -1.11 4.96 1.53
C VAL A 195 -0.56 6.25 2.13
N VAL A 196 -0.27 7.23 1.28
CA VAL A 196 0.09 8.60 1.68
C VAL A 196 -1.19 9.38 1.95
N GLY A 197 -1.39 9.81 3.18
CA GLY A 197 -2.62 10.47 3.62
C GLY A 197 -2.51 12.00 3.72
N ALA A 198 -1.43 12.50 4.33
CA ALA A 198 -1.26 13.93 4.50
C ALA A 198 -0.66 14.59 3.24
N ALA A 199 -1.26 15.71 2.84
CA ALA A 199 -0.81 16.47 1.67
C ALA A 199 0.56 17.13 1.91
N THR A 200 1.31 17.29 0.82
CA THR A 200 2.54 18.08 0.77
C THR A 200 2.33 19.34 -0.04
N ARG A 201 3.22 20.34 0.13
CA ARG A 201 3.20 21.55 -0.68
C ARG A 201 4.02 21.37 -1.93
N LEU A 202 3.50 21.81 -3.05
CA LEU A 202 4.23 21.79 -4.31
C LEU A 202 5.54 22.59 -4.20
N GLY A 203 6.66 21.96 -4.57
CA GLY A 203 7.98 22.57 -4.52
C GLY A 203 8.68 22.51 -3.16
N GLU A 204 8.03 21.97 -2.13
CA GLU A 204 8.63 21.75 -0.81
C GLU A 204 8.94 20.26 -0.64
N PRO A 205 10.22 19.87 -0.57
CA PRO A 205 10.57 18.47 -0.30
C PRO A 205 10.24 18.12 1.15
N VAL A 206 9.87 16.87 1.38
CA VAL A 206 9.67 16.34 2.73
C VAL A 206 11.00 15.81 3.26
N ALA A 207 11.36 16.17 4.48
CA ALA A 207 12.52 15.58 5.14
C ALA A 207 12.25 14.11 5.51
N LEU A 208 13.29 13.28 5.52
CA LEU A 208 13.15 11.87 5.88
C LEU A 208 12.56 11.69 7.29
N ALA A 209 12.96 12.56 8.24
CA ALA A 209 12.43 12.56 9.60
C ALA A 209 10.91 12.78 9.69
N ASP A 210 10.33 13.47 8.70
CA ASP A 210 8.90 13.81 8.67
C ASP A 210 8.07 12.81 7.85
N ALA A 211 8.70 11.80 7.25
CA ALA A 211 8.02 10.88 6.33
C ALA A 211 6.84 10.13 6.98
N ASP A 212 6.99 9.71 8.23
CA ASP A 212 5.95 8.99 8.98
C ASP A 212 4.70 9.85 9.26
N GLU A 213 4.82 11.18 9.24
CA GLU A 213 3.66 12.09 9.39
C GLU A 213 2.71 12.02 8.21
N HIS A 214 3.18 11.51 7.08
CA HIS A 214 2.42 11.43 5.85
C HIS A 214 1.94 10.01 5.51
N LEU A 215 2.57 8.98 6.07
CA LEU A 215 2.22 7.58 5.81
C LEU A 215 1.10 7.12 6.75
N PHE A 216 -0.08 6.89 6.18
CA PHE A 216 -1.25 6.44 6.96
C PHE A 216 -1.23 4.94 7.25
N GLY A 217 -0.96 4.14 6.23
CA GLY A 217 -1.08 2.69 6.36
C GLY A 217 -0.63 1.93 5.12
N VAL A 218 -0.90 0.64 5.14
CA VAL A 218 -0.43 -0.33 4.15
C VAL A 218 -1.59 -1.20 3.67
N VAL A 219 -1.60 -1.50 2.38
CA VAL A 219 -2.47 -2.49 1.75
C VAL A 219 -1.63 -3.59 1.13
N LEU A 220 -2.16 -4.81 1.05
CA LEU A 220 -1.63 -5.81 0.13
C LEU A 220 -1.94 -5.38 -1.30
N LEU A 221 -0.96 -5.55 -2.19
CA LEU A 221 -1.06 -5.15 -3.58
C LEU A 221 -0.55 -6.28 -4.49
N ASN A 222 -1.24 -6.48 -5.60
CA ASN A 222 -0.77 -7.31 -6.69
C ASN A 222 -0.65 -6.45 -7.95
N ASP A 223 0.59 -6.21 -8.40
CA ASP A 223 0.87 -5.55 -9.67
C ASP A 223 0.87 -6.58 -10.80
N TRP A 224 -0.27 -6.70 -11.49
CA TRP A 224 -0.44 -7.62 -12.60
C TRP A 224 0.48 -7.26 -13.75
N SER A 225 1.28 -8.23 -14.21
CA SER A 225 2.37 -8.00 -15.15
C SER A 225 2.22 -8.86 -16.40
N ALA A 226 2.07 -8.22 -17.55
CA ALA A 226 2.14 -8.88 -18.85
C ALA A 226 3.58 -8.84 -19.38
N ARG A 227 4.40 -9.81 -18.95
CA ARG A 227 5.86 -9.78 -19.14
C ARG A 227 6.31 -9.75 -20.59
N ASP A 228 5.60 -10.37 -21.49
CA ASP A 228 5.91 -10.39 -22.92
C ASP A 228 5.60 -9.05 -23.62
N LEU A 229 4.58 -8.32 -23.15
CA LEU A 229 4.28 -6.96 -23.57
C LEU A 229 5.31 -6.00 -22.97
N GLN A 230 5.54 -6.09 -21.65
CA GLN A 230 6.52 -5.29 -20.92
C GLN A 230 7.91 -5.36 -21.55
N ALA A 231 8.39 -6.58 -21.87
CA ALA A 231 9.72 -6.77 -22.47
C ALA A 231 9.92 -6.06 -23.79
N TRP A 232 8.85 -5.83 -24.55
CA TRP A 232 8.89 -5.14 -25.83
C TRP A 232 8.81 -3.61 -25.71
N GLU A 233 8.06 -3.12 -24.72
CA GLU A 233 7.71 -1.69 -24.65
C GLU A 233 8.51 -0.86 -23.62
N TYR A 234 9.20 -1.51 -22.64
CA TYR A 234 9.71 -0.80 -21.47
C TYR A 234 10.89 0.14 -21.77
N VAL A 235 11.56 -0.01 -22.90
CA VAL A 235 12.66 0.90 -23.33
C VAL A 235 12.12 1.87 -24.36
N PRO A 236 12.37 3.19 -24.23
CA PRO A 236 13.27 3.87 -23.29
C PRO A 236 12.61 4.45 -22.02
N LEU A 237 11.28 4.44 -21.90
CA LEU A 237 10.56 5.24 -20.87
C LEU A 237 10.10 4.43 -19.66
N GLY A 238 10.29 3.12 -19.63
CA GLY A 238 9.80 2.24 -18.58
C GLY A 238 8.53 1.48 -18.97
N PRO A 239 7.96 0.68 -18.04
CA PRO A 239 6.76 -0.10 -18.29
C PRO A 239 5.56 0.77 -18.73
N PHE A 240 4.70 0.22 -19.59
CA PHE A 240 3.52 0.91 -20.06
C PHE A 240 2.29 -0.03 -20.02
N LEU A 241 1.80 -0.57 -21.15
CA LEU A 241 0.61 -1.41 -21.21
C LEU A 241 0.75 -2.69 -20.37
N GLY A 242 1.93 -3.29 -20.36
CA GLY A 242 2.24 -4.53 -19.61
C GLY A 242 2.09 -4.40 -18.09
N LYS A 243 2.02 -3.17 -17.57
CA LYS A 243 1.87 -2.81 -16.16
C LYS A 243 0.70 -1.85 -15.90
N SER A 244 -0.17 -1.62 -16.91
CA SER A 244 -1.24 -0.61 -16.82
C SER A 244 -2.64 -1.18 -16.98
N PHE A 245 -2.80 -2.50 -17.10
CA PHE A 245 -4.10 -3.10 -17.36
C PHE A 245 -4.90 -3.41 -16.09
N ALA A 246 -4.22 -3.67 -14.97
CA ALA A 246 -4.82 -3.79 -13.65
C ALA A 246 -3.76 -3.77 -12.54
N THR A 247 -4.11 -3.21 -11.39
CA THR A 247 -3.43 -3.39 -10.10
C THR A 247 -4.49 -3.67 -9.06
N SER A 248 -4.41 -4.82 -8.38
CA SER A 248 -5.38 -5.20 -7.36
C SER A 248 -4.88 -4.84 -5.97
N ILE A 249 -5.71 -4.18 -5.16
CA ILE A 249 -5.36 -3.85 -3.77
C ILE A 249 -6.37 -4.42 -2.78
N SER A 250 -5.90 -4.71 -1.56
CA SER A 250 -6.76 -5.05 -0.43
C SER A 250 -7.77 -3.93 -0.16
N PRO A 251 -9.05 -4.24 0.15
CA PRO A 251 -10.00 -3.25 0.62
C PRO A 251 -9.68 -2.72 2.03
N TRP A 252 -8.73 -3.36 2.74
CA TRP A 252 -8.36 -3.06 4.11
C TRP A 252 -7.00 -2.38 4.18
N VAL A 253 -6.95 -1.22 4.81
CA VAL A 253 -5.72 -0.46 5.09
C VAL A 253 -5.34 -0.71 6.54
N VAL A 254 -4.21 -1.39 6.75
CA VAL A 254 -3.59 -1.56 8.08
C VAL A 254 -2.77 -0.32 8.39
N THR A 255 -3.07 0.35 9.50
CA THR A 255 -2.41 1.63 9.84
C THR A 255 -0.94 1.43 10.22
N THR A 256 -0.10 2.45 9.98
CA THR A 256 1.30 2.45 10.45
C THR A 256 1.39 2.31 11.96
N ASP A 257 0.40 2.79 12.73
CA ASP A 257 0.30 2.59 14.18
C ASP A 257 0.13 1.11 14.56
N ALA A 258 -0.64 0.36 13.78
CA ALA A 258 -0.80 -1.08 14.01
C ALA A 258 0.46 -1.88 13.66
N LEU A 259 1.29 -1.36 12.76
CA LEU A 259 2.52 -2.01 12.30
C LEU A 259 3.76 -1.65 13.12
N GLN A 260 3.63 -0.83 14.18
CA GLN A 260 4.77 -0.46 15.02
C GLN A 260 5.55 -1.67 15.57
N ALA A 261 4.84 -2.71 15.99
CA ALA A 261 5.45 -3.93 16.53
C ALA A 261 6.15 -4.79 15.46
N ALA A 262 5.87 -4.55 14.17
CA ALA A 262 6.49 -5.24 13.05
C ALA A 262 7.70 -4.48 12.47
N ARG A 263 8.04 -3.30 13.00
CA ARG A 263 9.21 -2.55 12.53
C ARG A 263 10.50 -3.26 12.92
N VAL A 264 11.39 -3.39 11.95
CA VAL A 264 12.73 -3.96 12.13
C VAL A 264 13.78 -3.06 11.48
N PRO A 265 15.04 -3.13 11.92
CA PRO A 265 16.13 -2.44 11.23
C PRO A 265 16.24 -2.90 9.78
N LEU A 266 16.58 -1.98 8.87
CA LEU A 266 16.89 -2.30 7.48
C LEU A 266 18.20 -3.09 7.38
N PRO A 267 18.39 -3.90 6.32
CA PRO A 267 19.71 -4.37 5.93
C PRO A 267 20.67 -3.20 5.73
N GLY A 268 21.94 -3.41 6.04
CA GLY A 268 22.97 -2.39 5.80
C GLY A 268 23.04 -2.03 4.31
N GLN A 269 23.16 -0.75 4.01
CA GLN A 269 23.27 -0.25 2.63
C GLN A 269 24.73 -0.01 2.25
N ASP A 270 25.15 -0.57 1.12
CA ASP A 270 26.46 -0.37 0.53
C ASP A 270 26.32 -0.13 -0.98
N PRO A 271 26.71 1.05 -1.52
CA PRO A 271 27.26 2.22 -0.80
C PRO A 271 26.24 2.93 0.10
N GLU A 272 26.75 3.68 1.09
CA GLU A 272 25.93 4.53 1.94
C GLU A 272 25.17 5.57 1.10
N PRO A 273 23.85 5.72 1.29
CA PRO A 273 23.05 6.71 0.56
C PRO A 273 23.47 8.15 0.84
N LEU A 274 23.13 9.07 -0.06
CA LEU A 274 23.33 10.49 0.17
C LEU A 274 22.54 10.99 1.38
N PRO A 275 22.98 12.05 2.08
CA PRO A 275 22.41 12.49 3.36
C PRO A 275 20.90 12.70 3.40
N TYR A 276 20.26 13.07 2.27
CA TYR A 276 18.81 13.27 2.22
C TYR A 276 18.01 11.96 2.24
N LEU A 277 18.67 10.82 2.00
CA LEU A 277 18.09 9.47 2.06
C LEU A 277 18.70 8.64 3.20
N HIS A 278 19.69 9.20 3.90
CA HIS A 278 20.34 8.50 4.98
C HIS A 278 19.57 8.71 6.27
N ASP A 279 19.19 7.60 6.88
CA ASP A 279 18.51 7.63 8.18
C ASP A 279 19.44 8.16 9.26
N GLN A 280 19.00 9.23 9.93
CA GLN A 280 19.69 9.72 11.10
C GLN A 280 19.05 9.07 12.32
N PRO A 281 19.84 8.41 13.20
CA PRO A 281 19.32 7.89 14.45
C PRO A 281 18.60 9.00 15.22
N THR A 282 17.37 8.76 15.60
CA THR A 282 16.65 9.64 16.54
C THR A 282 17.16 9.43 17.95
N ASP A 283 16.90 10.37 18.86
CA ASP A 283 17.38 10.34 20.27
C ASP A 283 16.94 9.06 21.01
N ASP A 284 15.88 8.42 20.60
CA ASP A 284 15.38 7.15 21.13
C ASP A 284 15.98 5.90 20.42
N GLY A 285 16.87 6.11 19.44
CA GLY A 285 17.53 5.05 18.68
C GLY A 285 16.66 4.38 17.63
N ALA A 286 15.40 4.83 17.45
CA ALA A 286 14.53 4.40 16.37
C ALA A 286 14.80 5.29 15.16
N GLY A 287 15.32 4.73 14.07
CA GLY A 287 15.45 5.46 12.80
C GLY A 287 14.08 5.66 12.14
N THR A 288 13.99 6.62 11.22
CA THR A 288 12.81 6.82 10.36
C THR A 288 12.76 5.84 9.20
N ALA A 289 13.89 5.27 8.81
CA ALA A 289 13.98 4.19 7.84
C ALA A 289 13.91 2.83 8.57
N TYR A 290 12.87 2.06 8.27
CA TYR A 290 12.64 0.75 8.87
C TYR A 290 12.16 -0.25 7.83
N GLY A 291 12.49 -1.51 8.05
CA GLY A 291 11.85 -2.64 7.40
C GLY A 291 10.57 -3.06 8.14
N LEU A 292 9.81 -3.91 7.52
CA LEU A 292 8.64 -4.53 8.13
C LEU A 292 8.83 -6.05 8.18
N ASP A 293 8.73 -6.62 9.37
CA ASP A 293 8.73 -8.07 9.57
C ASP A 293 7.35 -8.64 9.18
N VAL A 294 7.08 -8.57 7.88
CA VAL A 294 5.84 -9.03 7.26
C VAL A 294 6.16 -10.14 6.28
N HIS A 295 5.48 -11.26 6.42
CA HIS A 295 5.57 -12.41 5.55
C HIS A 295 4.32 -12.45 4.68
N VAL A 296 4.51 -12.45 3.37
CA VAL A 296 3.43 -12.62 2.40
C VAL A 296 3.50 -14.03 1.83
N GLU A 297 2.36 -14.67 1.70
CA GLU A 297 2.22 -15.95 1.02
C GLU A 297 1.41 -15.75 -0.26
N VAL A 298 1.93 -16.24 -1.36
CA VAL A 298 1.24 -16.25 -2.65
C VAL A 298 0.75 -17.65 -2.93
N ASP A 299 -0.56 -17.81 -2.92
CA ASP A 299 -1.25 -19.04 -3.31
C ASP A 299 -1.76 -18.94 -4.75
N TRP A 300 -1.46 -19.95 -5.53
CA TRP A 300 -1.98 -20.10 -6.90
C TRP A 300 -2.80 -21.38 -7.00
N ASN A 301 -4.12 -21.25 -7.04
CA ASN A 301 -5.05 -22.38 -7.11
C ASN A 301 -4.82 -23.45 -6.04
N GLY A 302 -4.61 -23.05 -4.79
CA GLY A 302 -4.38 -23.96 -3.66
C GLY A 302 -2.93 -24.45 -3.56
N THR A 303 -2.01 -23.87 -4.30
CA THR A 303 -0.58 -24.18 -4.22
C THR A 303 0.21 -22.92 -3.88
N VAL A 304 0.94 -22.95 -2.78
CA VAL A 304 1.85 -21.87 -2.41
C VAL A 304 3.02 -21.83 -3.37
N VAL A 305 3.15 -20.72 -4.11
CA VAL A 305 4.20 -20.54 -5.13
C VAL A 305 5.31 -19.59 -4.69
N SER A 306 5.07 -18.73 -3.69
CA SER A 306 6.08 -17.80 -3.19
C SER A 306 5.79 -17.39 -1.75
N ARG A 307 6.86 -17.05 -1.01
CA ARG A 307 6.80 -16.47 0.35
C ARG A 307 7.84 -15.34 0.46
N PRO A 308 7.55 -14.16 -0.10
CA PRO A 308 8.45 -13.02 0.03
C PRO A 308 8.45 -12.46 1.46
N GLU A 309 9.64 -12.04 1.92
CA GLU A 309 9.85 -11.40 3.21
C GLU A 309 10.15 -9.91 3.03
N PHE A 310 9.34 -9.05 3.61
CA PHE A 310 9.50 -7.60 3.44
C PHE A 310 10.59 -6.99 4.34
N ARG A 311 11.06 -7.72 5.34
CA ARG A 311 12.18 -7.30 6.19
C ARG A 311 13.50 -7.08 5.44
N ASP A 312 13.65 -7.73 4.28
CA ASP A 312 14.88 -7.72 3.46
C ASP A 312 14.83 -6.67 2.33
N MET A 313 13.87 -5.74 2.36
CA MET A 313 13.83 -4.64 1.41
C MET A 313 15.05 -3.74 1.54
N TYR A 314 15.70 -3.41 0.42
CA TYR A 314 16.86 -2.51 0.41
C TYR A 314 16.44 -1.05 0.63
N TRP A 315 15.34 -0.63 0.01
CA TRP A 315 14.74 0.68 0.20
C TRP A 315 13.47 0.56 1.02
N SER A 316 13.38 1.30 2.12
CA SER A 316 12.18 1.36 2.93
C SER A 316 11.14 2.35 2.37
N PRO A 317 9.91 2.37 2.90
CA PRO A 317 8.87 3.29 2.45
C PRO A 317 9.25 4.76 2.56
N ALA A 318 9.89 5.17 3.68
CA ALA A 318 10.21 6.56 3.95
C ALA A 318 11.22 7.15 2.94
N PRO A 319 12.42 6.58 2.72
CA PRO A 319 13.32 7.03 1.66
C PRO A 319 12.71 6.98 0.26
N SER A 320 11.89 5.96 -0.05
CA SER A 320 11.21 5.85 -1.34
C SER A 320 10.28 7.03 -1.58
N TRP A 321 9.46 7.35 -0.58
CA TRP A 321 8.53 8.47 -0.68
C TRP A 321 9.25 9.82 -0.71
N VAL A 322 10.25 10.07 0.15
CA VAL A 322 11.09 11.27 0.15
C VAL A 322 11.80 11.45 -1.18
N GLY A 323 12.38 10.38 -1.75
CA GLY A 323 13.01 10.39 -3.06
C GLY A 323 12.05 10.83 -4.19
N SER A 324 10.76 10.49 -4.09
CA SER A 324 9.72 10.93 -5.03
C SER A 324 9.27 12.38 -4.76
N SER A 325 9.13 12.79 -3.50
CA SER A 325 8.68 14.14 -3.14
C SER A 325 9.69 15.22 -3.53
N CYS A 326 11.00 14.94 -3.46
CA CYS A 326 12.05 15.86 -3.93
C CYS A 326 11.98 16.17 -5.44
N ARG A 327 11.30 15.35 -6.23
CA ARG A 327 11.19 15.54 -7.69
C ARG A 327 10.14 16.56 -8.11
N TYR A 328 9.24 16.94 -7.24
CA TYR A 328 8.25 18.00 -7.52
C TYR A 328 8.80 19.41 -7.28
N GLY A 329 10.10 19.54 -6.97
CA GLY A 329 10.81 20.78 -6.83
C GLY A 329 11.12 21.43 -8.17
N SER A 330 10.39 22.51 -8.48
CA SER A 330 10.73 23.60 -9.42
C SER A 330 11.10 23.22 -10.85
N GLY A 331 10.12 23.00 -11.68
CA GLY A 331 10.14 23.45 -13.05
C GLY A 331 9.62 24.91 -13.14
N SER A 332 10.25 25.88 -12.50
CA SER A 332 10.11 27.27 -12.90
C SER A 332 11.00 27.46 -14.11
N GLY A 333 10.50 27.06 -15.29
CA GLY A 333 11.04 27.41 -16.54
C GLY A 333 10.83 28.90 -16.76
N SER A 334 11.90 29.62 -16.89
CA SER A 334 11.97 30.91 -17.60
C SER A 334 11.65 30.71 -19.06
#